data_ad36c2e30babfe7b592a0b90bbd1a262
#
_entry.id   ad36c2e30babfe7b592a0b90bbd1a262
#
_cell.length_a   1.000
_cell.length_b   1.000
_cell.length_c   1.000
_cell.angle_alpha   90.00
_cell.angle_beta   90.00
_cell.angle_gamma   90.00
#
_symmetry.space_group_name_H-M   'P 1'
#
loop_
_entity.id
_entity.type
_entity.pdbx_description
1 polymer ?
#
loop_
_entity_poly.entity_id
_entity_poly.type
_entity_poly.pdbx_seq_one_letter_code
_entity_poly.pdbx_strand_id
1 'polypeptide(L)'
;MSYFNGLQALETPEYLTARLDKLGGPESYNHFAVGWALSLDTPYQWTKQVASHWGGTRNGTVVHWPKGIKAKGEIRSQFAHVIDVAPTVLEAAGLPQPESVNGIRQDPLEGVSMRYSFDDAKAPERHETQY
;
A
#
# COMPACT_ATOMS: atom_id res chain seq x y z
N MET A 1 -3.52 -16.52 -6.58
CA MET A 1 -3.73 -17.18 -5.29
C MET A 1 -3.21 -18.59 -5.42
N SER A 2 -2.75 -19.15 -4.34
CA SER A 2 -2.05 -20.43 -4.36
C SER A 2 -2.46 -21.23 -3.13
N TYR A 3 -2.50 -22.54 -3.25
CA TYR A 3 -2.72 -23.46 -2.12
C TYR A 3 -1.41 -23.83 -1.44
N PHE A 4 -0.32 -23.89 -2.22
CA PHE A 4 0.97 -24.30 -1.72
C PHE A 4 1.96 -23.15 -1.73
N ASN A 5 2.39 -22.75 -0.57
CA ASN A 5 3.44 -21.74 -0.44
C ASN A 5 4.77 -22.27 -1.03
N GLY A 6 5.22 -21.67 -2.13
CA GLY A 6 6.47 -22.05 -2.80
C GLY A 6 6.37 -23.30 -3.71
N LEU A 7 5.22 -23.94 -3.81
CA LEU A 7 5.02 -25.16 -4.61
C LEU A 7 3.97 -24.96 -5.72
N GLN A 8 3.88 -23.77 -6.27
CA GLN A 8 2.87 -23.41 -7.28
C GLN A 8 2.91 -24.28 -8.54
N ALA A 9 4.06 -24.87 -8.86
CA ALA A 9 4.17 -25.79 -10.00
C ALA A 9 3.30 -27.06 -9.86
N LEU A 10 2.85 -27.38 -8.66
CA LEU A 10 1.93 -28.52 -8.39
C LEU A 10 0.46 -28.14 -8.58
N GLU A 11 0.16 -26.87 -8.76
CA GLU A 11 -1.20 -26.36 -8.88
C GLU A 11 -1.62 -26.30 -10.35
N THR A 12 -2.12 -27.42 -10.85
CA THR A 12 -2.68 -27.45 -12.22
C THR A 12 -3.98 -26.64 -12.32
N PRO A 13 -4.36 -26.18 -13.53
CA PRO A 13 -5.65 -25.52 -13.74
C PRO A 13 -6.84 -26.33 -13.20
N GLU A 14 -6.82 -27.65 -13.38
CA GLU A 14 -7.86 -28.56 -12.90
C GLU A 14 -7.91 -28.59 -11.37
N TYR A 15 -6.75 -28.63 -10.71
CA TYR A 15 -6.65 -28.58 -9.26
C TYR A 15 -7.24 -27.30 -8.70
N LEU A 16 -6.93 -26.15 -9.32
CA LEU A 16 -7.40 -24.84 -8.89
C LEU A 16 -8.89 -24.65 -9.19
N THR A 17 -9.35 -25.12 -10.37
CA THR A 17 -10.77 -25.01 -10.77
C THR A 17 -11.68 -25.78 -9.84
N ALA A 18 -11.25 -26.96 -9.39
CA ALA A 18 -12.01 -27.78 -8.43
C ALA A 18 -12.13 -27.14 -7.02
N ARG A 19 -11.45 -26.02 -6.79
CA ARG A 19 -11.37 -25.32 -5.47
C ARG A 19 -11.58 -23.84 -5.57
N LEU A 20 -12.27 -23.38 -6.60
CA LEU A 20 -12.50 -21.94 -6.83
C LEU A 20 -13.21 -21.26 -5.64
N ASP A 21 -14.14 -21.97 -5.02
CA ASP A 21 -14.88 -21.51 -3.84
C ASP A 21 -14.01 -21.30 -2.59
N LYS A 22 -12.83 -21.91 -2.57
CA LYS A 22 -11.88 -21.85 -1.45
C LYS A 22 -10.73 -20.88 -1.67
N LEU A 23 -10.54 -20.42 -2.90
CA LEU A 23 -9.48 -19.46 -3.24
C LEU A 23 -9.72 -18.12 -2.54
N GLY A 24 -8.71 -17.64 -1.82
CA GLY A 24 -8.80 -16.43 -1.02
C GLY A 24 -9.29 -16.67 0.41
N GLY A 25 -9.75 -17.88 0.73
CA GLY A 25 -10.16 -18.28 2.07
C GLY A 25 -8.99 -18.75 2.95
N PRO A 26 -9.31 -19.14 4.21
CA PRO A 26 -8.29 -19.56 5.17
C PRO A 26 -7.57 -20.87 4.81
N GLU A 27 -8.11 -21.62 3.87
CA GLU A 27 -7.53 -22.87 3.39
C GLU A 27 -6.48 -22.66 2.28
N SER A 28 -6.29 -21.42 1.81
CA SER A 28 -5.38 -21.11 0.71
C SER A 28 -4.31 -20.11 1.11
N TYR A 29 -3.11 -20.20 0.50
CA TYR A 29 -2.10 -19.17 0.60
C TYR A 29 -2.44 -18.01 -0.36
N ASN A 30 -2.76 -16.87 0.20
CA ASN A 30 -3.25 -15.71 -0.54
C ASN A 30 -2.11 -14.91 -1.17
N HIS A 31 -1.37 -15.52 -2.07
CA HIS A 31 -0.35 -14.84 -2.86
C HIS A 31 -0.98 -14.06 -4.03
N PHE A 32 -0.42 -12.88 -4.26
CA PHE A 32 -0.78 -12.08 -5.42
C PHE A 32 -0.09 -12.65 -6.67
N ALA A 33 -0.87 -13.05 -7.67
CA ALA A 33 -0.31 -13.63 -8.89
C ALA A 33 0.57 -12.60 -9.62
N VAL A 34 1.71 -13.04 -10.14
CA VAL A 34 2.71 -12.18 -10.82
C VAL A 34 2.13 -11.34 -11.95
N GLY A 35 1.22 -11.92 -12.75
CA GLY A 35 0.56 -11.18 -13.83
C GLY A 35 -0.31 -10.02 -13.33
N TRP A 36 -1.00 -10.19 -12.22
CA TRP A 36 -1.76 -9.12 -11.58
C TRP A 36 -0.86 -8.07 -10.95
N ALA A 37 0.23 -8.50 -10.29
CA ALA A 37 1.20 -7.57 -9.73
C ALA A 37 1.79 -6.67 -10.81
N LEU A 38 2.23 -7.23 -11.92
CA LEU A 38 2.75 -6.46 -13.07
C LEU A 38 1.68 -5.55 -13.68
N SER A 39 0.45 -6.03 -13.84
CA SER A 39 -0.65 -5.25 -14.42
C SER A 39 -1.00 -4.02 -13.58
N LEU A 40 -0.99 -4.14 -12.26
CA LEU A 40 -1.29 -3.03 -11.35
C LEU A 40 -0.10 -2.07 -11.14
N ASP A 41 1.09 -2.51 -11.50
CA ASP A 41 2.32 -1.74 -11.32
C ASP A 41 2.76 -0.99 -12.59
N THR A 42 2.12 -1.28 -13.72
CA THR A 42 2.42 -0.60 -14.99
C THR A 42 2.21 0.92 -14.87
N PRO A 43 3.05 1.73 -15.54
CA PRO A 43 4.05 1.34 -16.56
C PRO A 43 5.44 0.97 -15.99
N TYR A 44 5.57 0.79 -14.69
CA TYR A 44 6.85 0.50 -14.06
C TYR A 44 7.25 -0.96 -14.25
N GLN A 45 8.56 -1.18 -14.34
CA GLN A 45 9.12 -2.51 -14.50
C GLN A 45 9.46 -3.13 -13.16
N TRP A 46 9.38 -4.45 -13.10
CA TRP A 46 9.62 -5.27 -11.91
C TRP A 46 8.58 -5.05 -10.81
N THR A 47 8.77 -5.71 -9.70
CA THR A 47 7.82 -5.71 -8.57
C THR A 47 8.58 -5.73 -7.25
N LYS A 48 7.91 -5.99 -6.16
CA LYS A 48 8.45 -6.13 -4.80
C LYS A 48 9.84 -6.79 -4.79
N GLN A 49 10.71 -6.31 -3.94
CA GLN A 49 12.10 -6.74 -3.67
C GLN A 49 13.13 -6.30 -4.71
N VAL A 50 12.74 -5.68 -5.79
CA VAL A 50 13.66 -5.19 -6.82
C VAL A 50 13.85 -3.68 -6.68
N ALA A 51 14.80 -3.27 -5.83
CA ALA A 51 15.04 -1.86 -5.52
C ALA A 51 15.64 -1.04 -6.68
N SER A 52 16.15 -1.70 -7.70
CA SER A 52 16.74 -1.04 -8.88
C SER A 52 15.70 -0.50 -9.87
N HIS A 53 14.44 -0.85 -9.72
CA HIS A 53 13.37 -0.48 -10.64
C HIS A 53 12.16 0.07 -9.88
N TRP A 54 11.44 0.96 -10.53
CA TRP A 54 10.31 1.66 -9.91
C TRP A 54 9.13 0.74 -9.57
N GLY A 55 8.91 -0.34 -10.26
CA GLY A 55 7.91 -1.33 -9.87
C GLY A 55 8.17 -1.98 -8.51
N GLY A 56 9.42 -1.97 -8.04
CA GLY A 56 9.79 -2.39 -6.68
C GLY A 56 9.75 -1.28 -5.63
N THR A 57 9.73 0.00 -6.05
CA THR A 57 9.94 1.14 -5.15
C THR A 57 8.88 2.23 -5.25
N ARG A 58 8.11 2.29 -6.34
CA ARG A 58 7.01 3.25 -6.53
C ARG A 58 5.68 2.54 -6.62
N ASN A 59 4.91 2.61 -5.55
CA ASN A 59 3.56 2.05 -5.53
C ASN A 59 2.53 3.16 -5.68
N GLY A 60 1.61 3.01 -6.63
CA GLY A 60 0.50 3.92 -6.80
C GLY A 60 -0.38 3.94 -5.55
N THR A 61 -0.69 5.12 -5.05
CA THR A 61 -1.59 5.32 -3.92
C THR A 61 -2.79 6.14 -4.36
N VAL A 62 -3.99 5.65 -4.08
CA VAL A 62 -5.23 6.38 -4.36
C VAL A 62 -5.89 6.74 -3.03
N VAL A 63 -6.19 8.03 -2.87
CA VAL A 63 -6.89 8.53 -1.69
C VAL A 63 -8.28 9.01 -2.09
N HIS A 64 -9.30 8.45 -1.46
CA HIS A 64 -10.69 8.83 -1.65
C HIS A 64 -11.32 9.30 -0.33
N TRP A 65 -11.48 10.61 -0.19
CA TRP A 65 -12.08 11.22 1.00
C TRP A 65 -12.94 12.43 0.62
N PRO A 66 -14.17 12.20 0.12
CA PRO A 66 -15.02 13.27 -0.43
C PRO A 66 -15.35 14.43 0.52
N LYS A 67 -15.34 14.17 1.83
CA LYS A 67 -15.60 15.20 2.85
C LYS A 67 -14.38 16.05 3.18
N GLY A 68 -13.18 15.57 2.90
CA GLY A 68 -11.93 16.22 3.30
C GLY A 68 -11.04 16.66 2.14
N ILE A 69 -11.31 16.23 0.91
CA ILE A 69 -10.54 16.55 -0.28
C ILE A 69 -11.45 17.21 -1.32
N LYS A 70 -11.09 18.38 -1.79
CA LYS A 70 -11.82 19.11 -2.84
C LYS A 70 -11.31 18.74 -4.24
N ALA A 71 -10.02 18.42 -4.35
CA ALA A 71 -9.39 17.99 -5.59
C ALA A 71 -10.05 16.70 -6.12
N LYS A 72 -10.18 16.58 -7.45
CA LYS A 72 -10.83 15.43 -8.10
C LYS A 72 -9.96 14.89 -9.22
N GLY A 73 -9.44 13.69 -9.03
CA GLY A 73 -8.64 12.99 -10.03
C GLY A 73 -7.29 13.65 -10.35
N GLU A 74 -6.79 14.46 -9.43
CA GLU A 74 -5.51 15.12 -9.57
C GLU A 74 -4.37 14.23 -9.07
N ILE A 75 -3.19 14.38 -9.69
CA ILE A 75 -1.97 13.68 -9.29
C ILE A 75 -1.21 14.50 -8.25
N ARG A 76 -0.61 13.81 -7.30
CA ARG A 76 0.37 14.33 -6.34
C ARG A 76 1.69 13.61 -6.58
N SER A 77 2.77 14.38 -6.68
CA SER A 77 4.12 13.87 -6.96
C SER A 77 5.10 14.08 -5.81
N GLN A 78 4.64 14.62 -4.70
CA GLN A 78 5.44 14.75 -3.50
C GLN A 78 5.93 13.37 -3.04
N PHE A 79 7.17 13.31 -2.56
CA PHE A 79 7.70 12.08 -1.99
C PHE A 79 6.84 11.63 -0.80
N ALA A 80 6.52 10.34 -0.76
CA ALA A 80 5.79 9.72 0.33
C ALA A 80 6.31 8.29 0.56
N HIS A 81 6.22 7.84 1.80
CA HIS A 81 6.55 6.50 2.21
C HIS A 81 5.35 5.83 2.90
N VAL A 82 5.34 4.51 2.98
CA VAL A 82 4.23 3.77 3.60
C VAL A 82 3.99 4.17 5.07
N ILE A 83 5.05 4.60 5.78
CA ILE A 83 4.92 5.08 7.17
C ILE A 83 4.12 6.37 7.30
N ASP A 84 3.93 7.12 6.20
CA ASP A 84 3.15 8.37 6.17
C ASP A 84 1.64 8.12 6.23
N VAL A 85 1.20 6.89 5.96
CA VAL A 85 -0.22 6.54 5.96
C VAL A 85 -0.83 6.68 7.36
N ALA A 86 -0.16 6.17 8.39
CA ALA A 86 -0.68 6.21 9.76
C ALA A 86 -0.88 7.65 10.29
N PRO A 87 0.12 8.55 10.24
CA PRO A 87 -0.09 9.94 10.65
C PRO A 87 -1.10 10.68 9.79
N THR A 88 -1.22 10.35 8.49
CA THR A 88 -2.25 10.93 7.62
C THR A 88 -3.65 10.55 8.06
N VAL A 89 -3.87 9.28 8.41
CA VAL A 89 -5.18 8.79 8.89
C VAL A 89 -5.52 9.43 10.24
N LEU A 90 -4.57 9.50 11.16
CA LEU A 90 -4.78 10.14 12.47
C LEU A 90 -5.15 11.61 12.30
N GLU A 91 -4.42 12.37 11.49
CA GLU A 91 -4.74 13.77 11.22
C GLU A 91 -6.11 13.93 10.54
N ALA A 92 -6.44 13.09 9.57
CA ALA A 92 -7.74 13.12 8.90
C ALA A 92 -8.89 12.82 9.86
N ALA A 93 -8.67 11.94 10.83
CA ALA A 93 -9.64 11.60 11.88
C ALA A 93 -9.69 12.61 13.03
N GLY A 94 -8.77 13.57 13.09
CA GLY A 94 -8.65 14.50 14.22
C GLY A 94 -8.19 13.82 15.51
N LEU A 95 -7.45 12.73 15.41
CA LEU A 95 -6.95 11.95 16.54
C LEU A 95 -5.47 12.24 16.78
N PRO A 96 -5.04 12.38 18.05
CA PRO A 96 -3.62 12.46 18.35
C PRO A 96 -2.95 11.09 18.16
N GLN A 97 -1.63 11.11 18.01
CA GLN A 97 -0.85 9.88 18.10
C GLN A 97 -0.99 9.30 19.51
N PRO A 98 -1.28 8.00 19.65
CA PRO A 98 -1.39 7.39 20.95
C PRO A 98 -0.01 7.28 21.63
N GLU A 99 0.11 7.76 22.87
CA GLU A 99 1.32 7.58 23.67
C GLU A 99 1.45 6.17 24.23
N SER A 100 0.32 5.49 24.42
CA SER A 100 0.28 4.10 24.86
C SER A 100 -0.93 3.37 24.26
N VAL A 101 -0.77 2.08 24.02
CA VAL A 101 -1.84 1.16 23.57
C VAL A 101 -1.82 -0.05 24.50
N ASN A 102 -2.96 -0.34 25.14
CA ASN A 102 -3.11 -1.46 26.09
C ASN A 102 -2.03 -1.45 27.21
N GLY A 103 -1.65 -0.25 27.68
CA GLY A 103 -0.63 -0.09 28.72
C GLY A 103 0.81 -0.17 28.22
N ILE A 104 1.04 -0.39 26.95
CA ILE A 104 2.37 -0.42 26.33
C ILE A 104 2.65 0.94 25.69
N ARG A 105 3.74 1.57 26.12
CA ARG A 105 4.22 2.82 25.53
C ARG A 105 4.55 2.62 24.05
N GLN A 106 4.12 3.55 23.22
CA GLN A 106 4.39 3.54 21.80
C GLN A 106 5.59 4.43 21.46
N ASP A 107 6.37 4.00 20.47
CA ASP A 107 7.38 4.86 19.87
C ASP A 107 6.70 5.93 19.00
N PRO A 108 7.31 7.12 18.86
CA PRO A 108 6.81 8.16 17.96
C PRO A 108 6.70 7.67 16.51
N LEU A 109 5.63 8.09 15.82
CA LEU A 109 5.53 7.86 14.38
C LEU A 109 6.59 8.72 13.67
N GLU A 110 7.40 8.09 12.84
CA GLU A 110 8.43 8.77 12.04
C GLU A 110 7.87 9.35 10.74
N GLY A 111 6.70 8.89 10.31
CA GLY A 111 6.05 9.34 9.10
C GLY A 111 5.50 10.75 9.18
N VAL A 112 5.34 11.37 8.02
CA VAL A 112 4.80 12.72 7.85
C VAL A 112 3.42 12.63 7.20
N SER A 113 2.40 13.27 7.79
CA SER A 113 1.07 13.28 7.19
C SER A 113 1.10 13.89 5.79
N MET A 114 0.53 13.19 4.83
CA MET A 114 0.39 13.63 3.43
C MET A 114 -0.76 14.64 3.22
N ARG A 115 -1.55 14.92 4.25
CA ARG A 115 -2.75 15.76 4.15
C ARG A 115 -2.47 17.15 3.60
N TYR A 116 -1.28 17.70 3.83
CA TYR A 116 -0.85 19.00 3.32
C TYR A 116 -0.92 19.12 1.80
N SER A 117 -0.76 18.01 1.07
CA SER A 117 -0.74 17.98 -0.39
C SER A 117 -2.11 17.68 -1.00
N PHE A 118 -3.12 17.28 -0.23
CA PHE A 118 -4.38 16.75 -0.77
C PHE A 118 -5.11 17.74 -1.68
N ASP A 119 -5.12 19.01 -1.32
CA ASP A 119 -5.75 20.08 -2.11
C ASP A 119 -4.72 21.07 -2.72
N ASP A 120 -3.42 20.77 -2.61
CA ASP A 120 -2.35 21.58 -3.16
C ASP A 120 -1.28 20.72 -3.84
N ALA A 121 -1.35 20.62 -5.17
CA ALA A 121 -0.39 19.88 -5.97
C ALA A 121 1.02 20.50 -5.98
N LYS A 122 1.15 21.76 -5.58
CA LYS A 122 2.43 22.49 -5.55
C LYS A 122 2.98 22.63 -4.13
N ALA A 123 2.34 22.06 -3.14
CA ALA A 123 2.84 22.08 -1.78
C ALA A 123 4.28 21.54 -1.73
N PRO A 124 5.19 22.18 -1.00
CA PRO A 124 6.55 21.68 -0.84
C PRO A 124 6.56 20.31 -0.15
N GLU A 125 7.49 19.48 -0.53
CA GLU A 125 7.69 18.18 0.10
C GLU A 125 8.01 18.36 1.59
N ARG A 126 7.45 17.49 2.42
CA ARG A 126 7.67 17.49 3.87
C ARG A 126 8.39 16.22 4.33
N HIS A 127 8.34 15.17 3.52
CA HIS A 127 9.09 13.94 3.72
C HIS A 127 10.11 13.85 2.58
N GLU A 128 11.38 14.04 2.88
CA GLU A 128 12.42 14.14 1.87
C GLU A 128 13.22 12.85 1.72
N THR A 129 13.41 12.11 2.81
CA THR A 129 14.27 10.92 2.84
C THR A 129 13.77 9.91 3.84
N GLN A 130 13.82 8.63 3.46
CA GLN A 130 13.56 7.49 4.34
C GLN A 130 14.72 6.50 4.26
N TYR A 131 15.20 6.03 5.41
CA TYR A 131 16.23 5.00 5.57
C TYR A 131 15.64 3.69 6.08
#